data_79b0fc03f9d779094c1ce64c2e7df420
#
_entry.id   79b0fc03f9d779094c1ce64c2e7df420
#
_cell.length_a   1.000
_cell.length_b   1.000
_cell.length_c   1.000
_cell.angle_alpha   90.00
_cell.angle_beta   90.00
_cell.angle_gamma   90.00
#
_symmetry.space_group_name_H-M   'P 1'
#
loop_
_entity.id
_entity.type
_entity.pdbx_description
1 polymer ?
#
loop_
_entity_poly.entity_id
_entity_poly.type
_entity_poly.pdbx_seq_one_letter_code
_entity_poly.pdbx_strand_id
1 'polypeptide(L)'
;MDANKSKALEAALGQIERQFGKGTVMRMGEGTRTAIPAISTGSLGLDIALGIGGLPKGRVVEIYGPESSGKTTLTLQVIAEAQKAGGTCAFIDAEHALDPVYAEKLGV
;
A
#
# COMPACT_ATOMS: atom_id res chain seq x y z
N MET A 1 -8.83 27.58 -18.75
CA MET A 1 -8.06 27.32 -19.99
C MET A 1 -8.90 27.80 -21.17
N ASP A 2 -8.27 28.46 -22.13
CA ASP A 2 -8.89 28.91 -23.37
C ASP A 2 -9.44 27.69 -24.17
N ALA A 3 -10.59 27.85 -24.77
CA ALA A 3 -11.27 26.78 -25.54
C ALA A 3 -10.40 26.25 -26.69
N ASN A 4 -9.61 27.12 -27.36
CA ASN A 4 -8.72 26.72 -28.43
C ASN A 4 -7.54 25.87 -27.91
N LYS A 5 -6.99 26.20 -26.76
CA LYS A 5 -5.93 25.42 -26.09
C LYS A 5 -6.44 24.06 -25.63
N SER A 6 -7.68 24.02 -25.11
CA SER A 6 -8.30 22.77 -24.70
C SER A 6 -8.49 21.80 -25.87
N LYS A 7 -9.01 22.30 -27.00
CA LYS A 7 -9.16 21.51 -28.22
C LYS A 7 -7.83 21.02 -28.78
N ALA A 8 -6.81 21.86 -28.77
CA ALA A 8 -5.47 21.50 -29.22
C ALA A 8 -4.86 20.40 -28.33
N LEU A 9 -5.06 20.49 -27.02
CA LEU A 9 -4.60 19.47 -26.07
C LEU A 9 -5.32 18.14 -26.28
N GLU A 10 -6.64 18.16 -26.43
CA GLU A 10 -7.43 16.94 -26.70
C GLU A 10 -7.00 16.27 -28.00
N ALA A 11 -6.75 17.04 -29.06
CA ALA A 11 -6.27 16.53 -30.32
C ALA A 11 -4.89 15.88 -30.18
N ALA A 12 -3.98 16.51 -29.43
CA ALA A 12 -2.64 15.97 -29.17
C ALA A 12 -2.70 14.67 -28.37
N LEU A 13 -3.50 14.62 -27.32
CA LEU A 13 -3.70 13.42 -26.50
C LEU A 13 -4.31 12.28 -27.33
N GLY A 14 -5.32 12.56 -28.14
CA GLY A 14 -5.92 11.58 -29.03
C GLY A 14 -4.95 11.04 -30.09
N GLN A 15 -4.04 11.87 -30.58
CA GLN A 15 -3.00 11.44 -31.51
C GLN A 15 -1.98 10.49 -30.84
N ILE A 16 -1.57 10.79 -29.62
CA ILE A 16 -0.66 9.94 -28.83
C ILE A 16 -1.31 8.57 -28.58
N GLU A 17 -2.57 8.55 -28.18
CA GLU A 17 -3.30 7.29 -27.95
C GLU A 17 -3.43 6.45 -29.21
N ARG A 18 -3.62 7.06 -30.37
CA ARG A 18 -3.68 6.34 -31.65
C ARG A 18 -2.34 5.75 -32.07
N GLN A 19 -1.23 6.43 -31.76
CA GLN A 19 0.12 5.95 -32.10
C GLN A 19 0.67 4.93 -31.15
N PHE A 20 0.42 5.07 -29.84
CA PHE A 20 1.06 4.27 -28.79
C PHE A 20 0.12 3.39 -27.99
N GLY A 21 -1.17 3.46 -28.24
CA GLY A 21 -2.18 2.69 -27.54
C GLY A 21 -2.91 3.49 -26.46
N LYS A 22 -4.09 2.99 -26.10
CA LYS A 22 -4.98 3.59 -25.11
C LYS A 22 -4.35 3.51 -23.72
N GLY A 23 -4.37 4.59 -22.97
CA GLY A 23 -3.85 4.64 -21.60
C GLY A 23 -2.35 4.97 -21.49
N THR A 24 -1.67 5.28 -22.61
CA THR A 24 -0.24 5.68 -22.61
C THR A 24 -0.02 7.05 -21.98
N VAL A 25 -1.00 7.91 -22.04
CA VAL A 25 -0.97 9.26 -21.48
C VAL A 25 -2.28 9.55 -20.78
N MET A 26 -2.21 10.27 -19.65
CA MET A 26 -3.39 10.72 -18.92
C MET A 26 -3.14 12.10 -18.33
N ARG A 27 -4.21 12.85 -18.09
CA ARG A 27 -4.12 14.09 -17.34
C ARG A 27 -4.01 13.80 -15.86
N MET A 28 -3.17 14.55 -15.17
CA MET A 28 -3.08 14.42 -13.71
C MET A 28 -4.42 14.81 -13.07
N GLY A 29 -4.92 13.96 -12.20
CA GLY A 29 -6.20 14.14 -11.51
C GLY A 29 -7.42 13.51 -12.18
N GLU A 30 -7.31 13.05 -13.43
CA GLU A 30 -8.38 12.34 -14.12
C GLU A 30 -8.31 10.81 -13.99
N GLY A 31 -7.25 10.29 -13.38
CA GLY A 31 -7.06 8.86 -13.20
C GLY A 31 -8.10 8.26 -12.25
N THR A 32 -8.67 7.13 -12.62
CA THR A 32 -9.50 6.32 -11.71
C THR A 32 -8.60 5.79 -10.61
N ARG A 33 -8.97 6.01 -9.35
CA ARG A 33 -8.28 5.38 -8.22
C ARG A 33 -8.48 3.87 -8.33
N THR A 34 -7.42 3.14 -8.60
CA THR A 34 -7.45 1.68 -8.58
C THR A 34 -7.46 1.23 -7.13
N ALA A 35 -8.43 0.38 -6.76
CA ALA A 35 -8.44 -0.24 -5.44
C ALA A 35 -7.24 -1.18 -5.32
N ILE A 36 -6.35 -0.92 -4.36
CA ILE A 36 -5.17 -1.75 -4.10
C ILE A 36 -5.51 -2.69 -2.94
N PRO A 37 -5.37 -4.02 -3.11
CA PRO A 37 -5.54 -4.95 -2.01
C PRO A 37 -4.53 -4.65 -0.90
N ALA A 38 -5.00 -4.59 0.33
CA ALA A 38 -4.18 -4.25 1.49
C ALA A 38 -4.41 -5.22 2.64
N ILE A 39 -3.40 -5.31 3.50
CA ILE A 39 -3.48 -6.01 4.79
C ILE A 39 -3.52 -4.94 5.87
N SER A 40 -4.55 -4.99 6.74
CA SER A 40 -4.64 -4.05 7.86
C SER A 40 -3.40 -4.12 8.75
N THR A 41 -2.98 -2.99 9.27
CA THR A 41 -1.91 -2.93 10.28
C THR A 41 -2.41 -3.24 11.69
N GLY A 42 -3.72 -3.38 11.87
CA GLY A 42 -4.34 -3.49 13.19
C GLY A 42 -4.55 -2.15 13.89
N SER A 43 -4.08 -1.06 13.31
CA SER A 43 -4.27 0.30 13.79
C SER A 43 -5.16 1.07 12.82
N LEU A 44 -6.35 1.46 13.25
CA LEU A 44 -7.29 2.21 12.41
C LEU A 44 -6.69 3.53 11.95
N GLY A 45 -6.02 4.23 12.84
CA GLY A 45 -5.39 5.52 12.51
C GLY A 45 -4.30 5.38 11.45
N LEU A 46 -3.46 4.36 11.56
CA LEU A 46 -2.41 4.10 10.58
C LEU A 46 -2.99 3.64 9.23
N ASP A 47 -3.98 2.76 9.25
CA ASP A 47 -4.65 2.28 8.04
C ASP A 47 -5.26 3.44 7.24
N ILE A 48 -5.89 4.40 7.92
CA ILE A 48 -6.43 5.61 7.30
C ILE A 48 -5.30 6.48 6.74
N ALA A 49 -4.22 6.67 7.50
CA ALA A 49 -3.08 7.50 7.10
C ALA A 49 -2.36 6.94 5.85
N LEU A 50 -2.30 5.62 5.70
CA LEU A 50 -1.71 4.97 4.53
C LEU A 50 -2.57 5.11 3.27
N GLY A 51 -3.84 5.46 3.39
CA GLY A 51 -4.71 5.78 2.27
C GLY A 51 -5.35 4.59 1.56
N ILE A 52 -4.85 3.38 1.76
CA ILE A 52 -5.36 2.15 1.12
C ILE A 52 -5.93 1.14 2.13
N GLY A 53 -6.00 1.52 3.40
CA GLY A 53 -6.52 0.66 4.47
C GLY A 53 -5.52 -0.29 5.08
N GLY A 54 -4.23 -0.11 4.82
CA GLY A 54 -3.16 -0.93 5.38
C GLY A 54 -1.93 -1.00 4.49
N LEU A 55 -1.17 -2.07 4.60
CA LEU A 55 0.00 -2.31 3.77
C LEU A 55 -0.40 -2.97 2.45
N PRO A 56 0.20 -2.55 1.30
CA PRO A 56 -0.18 -3.10 0.01
C PRO A 56 0.23 -4.57 -0.14
N LYS A 57 -0.69 -5.40 -0.62
CA LYS A 57 -0.38 -6.78 -0.98
C LYS A 57 0.51 -6.84 -2.23
N GLY A 58 1.39 -7.82 -2.28
CA GLY A 58 2.26 -8.04 -3.42
C GLY A 58 3.43 -7.05 -3.52
N ARG A 59 3.73 -6.33 -2.45
CA ARG A 59 4.84 -5.37 -2.39
C ARG A 59 5.76 -5.68 -1.22
N VAL A 60 7.03 -5.33 -1.37
CA VAL A 60 7.97 -5.30 -0.25
C VAL A 60 7.81 -3.96 0.47
N VAL A 61 7.58 -4.01 1.78
CA VAL A 61 7.43 -2.83 2.62
C VAL A 61 8.61 -2.78 3.60
N GLU A 62 9.33 -1.68 3.60
CA GLU A 62 10.40 -1.42 4.55
C GLU A 62 9.86 -0.61 5.73
N ILE A 63 10.08 -1.12 6.95
CA ILE A 63 9.73 -0.45 8.20
C ILE A 63 11.02 -0.20 8.96
N TYR A 64 11.36 1.05 9.18
CA TYR A 64 12.60 1.42 9.84
C TYR A 64 12.37 2.49 10.90
N GLY A 65 13.30 2.59 11.81
CA GLY A 65 13.27 3.55 12.90
C GLY A 65 14.24 3.16 14.01
N PRO A 66 14.39 4.00 15.05
CA PRO A 66 15.27 3.70 16.18
C PRO A 66 14.80 2.47 16.97
N GLU A 67 15.68 1.94 17.78
CA GLU A 67 15.34 0.84 18.71
C GLU A 67 14.16 1.23 19.62
N SER A 68 13.35 0.24 19.97
CA SER A 68 12.19 0.41 20.85
C SER A 68 11.14 1.40 20.33
N SER A 69 11.07 1.59 19.00
CA SER A 69 10.08 2.47 18.36
C SER A 69 8.75 1.78 17.98
N GLY A 70 8.64 0.47 18.22
CA GLY A 70 7.44 -0.31 17.93
C GLY A 70 7.42 -1.01 16.56
N LYS A 71 8.56 -1.10 15.87
CA LYS A 71 8.66 -1.78 14.57
C LYS A 71 8.20 -3.24 14.62
N THR A 72 8.72 -4.00 15.58
CA THR A 72 8.36 -5.41 15.77
C THR A 72 6.91 -5.57 16.18
N THR A 73 6.42 -4.73 17.08
CA THR A 73 5.01 -4.71 17.49
C THR A 73 4.09 -4.48 16.30
N LEU A 74 4.40 -3.51 15.46
CA LEU A 74 3.63 -3.24 14.24
C LEU A 74 3.64 -4.44 13.30
N THR A 75 4.79 -5.04 13.07
CA THR A 75 4.94 -6.22 12.20
C THR A 75 4.12 -7.40 12.72
N LEU A 76 4.15 -7.66 14.03
CA LEU A 76 3.36 -8.73 14.64
C LEU A 76 1.86 -8.48 14.51
N GLN A 77 1.40 -7.25 14.65
CA GLN A 77 0.00 -6.91 14.45
C GLN A 77 -0.43 -7.10 12.99
N VAL A 78 0.41 -6.75 12.04
CA VAL A 78 0.16 -7.03 10.61
C VAL A 78 0.03 -8.53 10.36
N ILE A 79 0.90 -9.34 10.95
CA ILE A 79 0.83 -10.81 10.88
C ILE A 79 -0.50 -11.31 11.46
N ALA A 80 -0.90 -10.82 12.63
CA ALA A 80 -2.15 -11.21 13.27
C ALA A 80 -3.36 -10.89 12.36
N GLU A 81 -3.38 -9.71 11.73
CA GLU A 81 -4.44 -9.31 10.80
C GLU A 81 -4.44 -10.17 9.54
N ALA A 82 -3.27 -10.49 9.00
CA ALA A 82 -3.16 -11.39 7.84
C ALA A 82 -3.66 -12.80 8.16
N GLN A 83 -3.35 -13.32 9.33
CA GLN A 83 -3.84 -14.63 9.81
C GLN A 83 -5.35 -14.64 9.98
N LYS A 84 -5.94 -13.58 10.55
CA LYS A 84 -7.41 -13.44 10.66
C LYS A 84 -8.10 -13.48 9.30
N ALA A 85 -7.44 -12.99 8.27
CA ALA A 85 -7.94 -13.04 6.89
C ALA A 85 -7.69 -14.39 6.20
N GLY A 86 -7.16 -15.39 6.90
CA GLY A 86 -6.88 -16.73 6.38
C GLY A 86 -5.50 -16.90 5.76
N GLY A 87 -4.61 -15.92 5.92
CA GLY A 87 -3.25 -15.99 5.40
C GLY A 87 -2.30 -16.84 6.25
N THR A 88 -1.27 -17.36 5.61
CA THR A 88 -0.16 -18.03 6.27
C THR A 88 1.04 -17.09 6.30
N CYS A 89 1.65 -16.91 7.47
CA CYS A 89 2.73 -15.96 7.67
C CYS A 89 3.99 -16.66 8.17
N ALA A 90 5.14 -16.10 7.83
CA ALA A 90 6.43 -16.52 8.33
C ALA A 90 7.17 -15.29 8.88
N PHE A 91 7.86 -15.47 9.99
CA PHE A 91 8.68 -14.44 10.60
C PHE A 91 10.12 -14.91 10.66
N ILE A 92 11.03 -14.13 10.08
CA ILE A 92 12.47 -14.42 10.13
C ILE A 92 13.09 -13.48 11.15
N ASP A 93 13.52 -14.05 12.28
CA ASP A 93 14.06 -13.31 13.42
C ASP A 93 15.59 -13.37 13.42
N ALA A 94 16.23 -12.48 12.70
CA ALA A 94 17.67 -12.41 12.61
C ALA A 94 18.32 -11.88 13.90
N GLU A 95 17.59 -11.11 14.70
CA GLU A 95 18.08 -10.50 15.95
C GLU A 95 17.81 -11.38 17.19
N HIS A 96 17.06 -12.47 17.04
CA HIS A 96 16.61 -13.35 18.12
C HIS A 96 15.85 -12.60 19.24
N ALA A 97 15.11 -11.56 18.86
CA ALA A 97 14.40 -10.66 19.76
C ALA A 97 12.90 -10.95 19.87
N LEU A 98 12.39 -11.91 19.10
CA LEU A 98 10.97 -12.27 19.12
C LEU A 98 10.60 -13.03 20.39
N ASP A 99 9.62 -12.50 21.11
CA ASP A 99 8.99 -13.19 22.24
C ASP A 99 7.68 -13.85 21.75
N PRO A 100 7.62 -15.19 21.68
CA PRO A 100 6.40 -15.89 21.23
C PRO A 100 5.18 -15.63 22.11
N VAL A 101 5.38 -15.46 23.42
CA VAL A 101 4.29 -15.17 24.35
C VAL A 101 3.68 -13.80 24.08
N TYR A 102 4.54 -12.81 23.81
CA TYR A 102 4.09 -11.48 23.45
C TYR A 102 3.39 -11.48 22.08
N ALA A 103 3.92 -12.20 21.10
CA ALA A 103 3.30 -12.35 19.79
C ALA A 103 1.89 -12.95 19.91
N GLU A 104 1.72 -14.00 20.69
CA GLU A 104 0.42 -14.64 20.96
C GLU A 104 -0.57 -13.65 21.57
N LYS A 105 -0.14 -12.82 22.50
CA LYS A 105 -0.98 -11.78 23.12
C LYS A 105 -1.42 -10.72 22.12
N LEU A 106 -0.65 -10.47 21.08
CA LEU A 106 -1.01 -9.56 20.01
C LEU A 106 -1.94 -10.19 18.96
N GLY A 107 -2.15 -11.50 19.04
CA GLY A 107 -3.06 -12.23 18.16
C GLY A 107 -2.39 -13.13 17.11
N VAL A 108 -1.07 -13.24 17.14
CA VAL A 108 -0.33 -14.14 16.24
C VAL A 108 -0.52 -15.60 16.63
#